data_1ba0a4bd9fbe6c1141db7d7006a04af5
#
_entry.id   1ba0a4bd9fbe6c1141db7d7006a04af5
#
_cell.length_a   1.000
_cell.length_b   1.000
_cell.length_c   1.000
_cell.angle_alpha   90.00
_cell.angle_beta   90.00
_cell.angle_gamma   90.00
#
_symmetry.space_group_name_H-M   'P 1'
#
loop_
_entity.id
_entity.type
_entity.pdbx_description
1 polymer ?
#
loop_
_entity_poly.entity_id
_entity_poly.type
_entity_poly.pdbx_seq_one_letter_code
_entity_poly.pdbx_strand_id
1 'polypeptide(L)'
;AMPKDDRLIEKLVEPLQGEVAVAYARQLPREDSTPVESYTREFNYPAKSRIKSAADLDSLGIKTFFCSNVCAAYRREIYEELGGFVRHTIFNEDMIYAAKAVEAGYSAAYAADAQVVHSHNYTNGQQFHRNFDLGVSQAEHPEIFAAYPSESEGKRMVKDVTVYLRNNHMSAGLPHFYMQCACKYAGYLLGKNYRRLPKKWVLAFTSNKEYWKQNRKDV
;
A
#
# COMPACT_ATOMS: atom_id res chain seq x y z
N ALA A 1 -4.86 0.59 -14.34
CA ALA A 1 -3.96 1.75 -14.45
C ALA A 1 -3.78 2.11 -15.91
N MET A 2 -3.75 3.40 -16.22
CA MET A 2 -3.49 3.92 -17.57
C MET A 2 -2.19 4.74 -17.55
N PRO A 3 -1.25 4.52 -18.50
CA PRO A 3 -0.09 5.38 -18.64
C PRO A 3 -0.50 6.84 -18.81
N LYS A 4 0.28 7.75 -18.22
CA LYS A 4 0.06 9.20 -18.43
C LYS A 4 0.68 9.67 -19.75
N ASP A 5 1.79 9.05 -20.16
CA ASP A 5 2.48 9.30 -21.41
C ASP A 5 3.17 8.02 -21.94
N ASP A 6 3.73 8.07 -23.14
CA ASP A 6 4.37 6.97 -23.87
C ASP A 6 5.76 6.60 -23.32
N ARG A 7 6.36 7.47 -22.49
CA ARG A 7 7.68 7.27 -21.87
C ARG A 7 7.61 6.61 -20.48
N LEU A 8 6.44 6.09 -20.08
CA LEU A 8 6.24 5.48 -18.76
C LEU A 8 7.31 4.44 -18.44
N ILE A 9 7.55 3.49 -19.35
CA ILE A 9 8.49 2.39 -19.11
C ILE A 9 9.93 2.90 -18.99
N GLU A 10 10.34 3.81 -19.87
CA GLU A 10 11.66 4.44 -19.81
C GLU A 10 11.92 5.06 -18.44
N LYS A 11 10.99 5.94 -17.99
CA LYS A 11 11.07 6.62 -16.69
C LYS A 11 11.01 5.67 -15.49
N LEU A 12 10.27 4.56 -15.63
CA LEU A 12 10.13 3.56 -14.57
C LEU A 12 11.40 2.74 -14.38
N VAL A 13 12.08 2.37 -15.47
CA VAL A 13 13.28 1.52 -15.41
C VAL A 13 14.57 2.31 -15.22
N GLU A 14 14.57 3.60 -15.50
CA GLU A 14 15.75 4.48 -15.35
C GLU A 14 16.44 4.34 -13.99
N PRO A 15 15.75 4.32 -12.84
CA PRO A 15 16.38 4.18 -11.53
C PRO A 15 16.84 2.76 -11.19
N LEU A 16 16.56 1.74 -12.01
CA LEU A 16 16.92 0.34 -11.75
C LEU A 16 18.41 0.08 -12.05
N GLN A 17 19.30 0.79 -11.35
CA GLN A 17 20.74 0.69 -11.46
C GLN A 17 21.38 0.41 -10.09
N GLY A 18 22.63 -0.08 -10.07
CA GLY A 18 23.36 -0.34 -8.83
C GLY A 18 22.59 -1.26 -7.89
N GLU A 19 22.32 -0.81 -6.69
CA GLU A 19 21.62 -1.57 -5.62
C GLU A 19 20.08 -1.44 -5.67
N VAL A 20 19.49 -0.84 -6.70
CA VAL A 20 18.03 -0.68 -6.79
C VAL A 20 17.39 -1.97 -7.29
N ALA A 21 16.63 -2.66 -6.42
CA ALA A 21 15.96 -3.94 -6.71
C ALA A 21 14.60 -3.75 -7.39
N VAL A 22 13.88 -2.69 -7.05
CA VAL A 22 12.52 -2.41 -7.53
C VAL A 22 12.32 -0.93 -7.73
N ALA A 23 11.61 -0.56 -8.80
CA ALA A 23 11.10 0.80 -9.03
C ALA A 23 9.59 0.77 -9.20
N TYR A 24 8.88 1.76 -8.65
CA TYR A 24 7.43 1.88 -8.80
C TYR A 24 7.01 3.29 -9.17
N ALA A 25 5.93 3.37 -9.96
CA ALA A 25 5.43 4.59 -10.56
C ALA A 25 4.57 5.42 -9.60
N ARG A 26 4.47 6.73 -9.90
CA ARG A 26 3.53 7.65 -9.30
C ARG A 26 2.12 7.37 -9.77
N GLN A 27 1.19 7.18 -8.83
CA GLN A 27 -0.23 7.04 -9.12
C GLN A 27 -0.92 8.41 -9.02
N LEU A 28 -1.52 8.83 -10.10
CA LEU A 28 -2.34 10.05 -10.18
C LEU A 28 -3.82 9.70 -9.99
N PRO A 29 -4.61 10.59 -9.37
CA PRO A 29 -6.04 10.41 -9.28
C PRO A 29 -6.69 10.47 -10.68
N ARG A 30 -7.82 9.79 -10.83
CA ARG A 30 -8.71 9.94 -12.00
C ARG A 30 -9.47 11.25 -11.90
N GLU A 31 -10.02 11.73 -13.02
CA GLU A 31 -10.80 12.98 -13.07
C GLU A 31 -12.06 12.93 -12.18
N ASP A 32 -12.69 11.75 -12.05
CA ASP A 32 -13.86 11.51 -11.21
C ASP A 32 -13.52 11.19 -9.74
N SER A 33 -12.26 11.34 -9.31
CA SER A 33 -11.85 11.06 -7.94
C SER A 33 -12.43 12.07 -6.96
N THR A 34 -12.87 11.58 -5.80
CA THR A 34 -13.28 12.47 -4.70
C THR A 34 -12.10 13.29 -4.20
N PRO A 35 -12.32 14.48 -3.59
CA PRO A 35 -11.25 15.29 -3.00
C PRO A 35 -10.38 14.52 -1.99
N VAL A 36 -11.00 13.62 -1.20
CA VAL A 36 -10.30 12.75 -0.25
C VAL A 36 -9.39 11.76 -0.96
N GLU A 37 -9.87 11.13 -2.04
CA GLU A 37 -9.06 10.18 -2.82
C GLU A 37 -7.89 10.90 -3.52
N SER A 38 -8.15 12.08 -4.12
CA SER A 38 -7.11 12.88 -4.76
C SER A 38 -6.01 13.27 -3.77
N TYR A 39 -6.39 13.77 -2.59
CA TYR A 39 -5.42 14.08 -1.53
C TYR A 39 -4.65 12.83 -1.06
N THR A 40 -5.34 11.70 -0.92
CA THR A 40 -4.69 10.43 -0.51
C THR A 40 -3.64 9.98 -1.54
N ARG A 41 -3.90 10.20 -2.83
CA ARG A 41 -2.90 9.92 -3.88
C ARG A 41 -1.68 10.82 -3.75
N GLU A 42 -1.87 12.12 -3.59
CA GLU A 42 -0.76 13.08 -3.40
C GLU A 42 0.06 12.77 -2.15
N PHE A 43 -0.60 12.41 -1.05
CA PHE A 43 0.04 12.04 0.21
C PHE A 43 0.93 10.80 0.07
N ASN A 44 0.47 9.77 -0.65
CA ASN A 44 1.21 8.52 -0.83
C ASN A 44 2.20 8.57 -2.00
N TYR A 45 1.94 9.42 -3.00
CA TYR A 45 2.71 9.53 -4.24
C TYR A 45 3.09 10.98 -4.52
N PRO A 46 4.00 11.58 -3.73
CA PRO A 46 4.43 12.97 -3.88
C PRO A 46 5.11 13.20 -5.23
N ALA A 47 5.27 14.49 -5.62
CA ALA A 47 5.84 14.85 -6.92
C ALA A 47 7.36 14.62 -7.03
N LYS A 48 8.05 14.31 -5.93
CA LYS A 48 9.51 14.14 -5.89
C LYS A 48 9.89 12.67 -5.80
N SER A 49 10.72 12.21 -6.74
CA SER A 49 11.32 10.87 -6.74
C SER A 49 12.24 10.65 -5.52
N ARG A 50 12.36 9.40 -5.09
CA ARG A 50 13.22 9.02 -3.98
C ARG A 50 13.69 7.58 -4.10
N ILE A 51 14.97 7.33 -3.85
CA ILE A 51 15.52 6.00 -3.57
C ILE A 51 15.47 5.81 -2.06
N LYS A 52 15.00 4.66 -1.61
CA LYS A 52 14.82 4.29 -0.21
C LYS A 52 15.63 3.05 0.09
N SER A 53 16.39 3.08 1.19
CA SER A 53 17.26 2.01 1.65
C SER A 53 17.12 1.80 3.15
N ALA A 54 17.89 0.88 3.74
CA ALA A 54 17.94 0.66 5.18
C ALA A 54 18.28 1.93 5.98
N ALA A 55 19.05 2.86 5.42
CA ALA A 55 19.39 4.14 6.05
C ALA A 55 18.16 5.05 6.26
N ASP A 56 17.06 4.81 5.58
CA ASP A 56 15.83 5.59 5.71
C ASP A 56 14.86 5.06 6.79
N LEU A 57 15.13 3.92 7.41
CA LEU A 57 14.23 3.25 8.35
C LEU A 57 13.86 4.13 9.54
N ASP A 58 14.80 4.83 10.13
CA ASP A 58 14.56 5.72 11.27
C ASP A 58 13.67 6.91 10.90
N SER A 59 13.80 7.42 9.67
CA SER A 59 13.08 8.63 9.23
C SER A 59 11.74 8.33 8.58
N LEU A 60 11.61 7.22 7.85
CA LEU A 60 10.44 6.84 7.08
C LEU A 60 9.62 5.68 7.69
N GLY A 61 10.21 4.91 8.61
CA GLY A 61 9.58 3.73 9.18
C GLY A 61 9.06 2.79 8.09
N ILE A 62 7.81 2.37 8.19
CA ILE A 62 7.16 1.47 7.23
C ILE A 62 7.16 2.00 5.78
N LYS A 63 7.22 3.31 5.57
CA LYS A 63 7.28 3.90 4.22
C LYS A 63 8.57 3.59 3.47
N THR A 64 9.62 3.17 4.16
CA THR A 64 10.84 2.66 3.51
C THR A 64 10.50 1.49 2.59
N PHE A 65 9.62 0.60 3.01
CA PHE A 65 9.19 -0.58 2.26
C PHE A 65 8.02 -0.32 1.31
N PHE A 66 7.43 0.88 1.36
CA PHE A 66 6.27 1.16 0.51
C PHE A 66 6.63 1.00 -0.97
N CYS A 67 5.90 0.10 -1.64
CA CYS A 67 5.97 -0.20 -3.06
C CYS A 67 4.55 -0.42 -3.58
N SER A 68 4.35 -0.46 -4.89
CA SER A 68 3.03 -0.72 -5.46
C SER A 68 3.09 -1.42 -6.80
N ASN A 69 2.55 -2.63 -6.85
CA ASN A 69 2.40 -3.46 -8.05
C ASN A 69 1.39 -2.92 -9.08
N VAL A 70 0.73 -1.80 -8.79
CA VAL A 70 -0.10 -1.11 -9.80
C VAL A 70 0.73 -0.76 -11.05
N CYS A 71 1.98 -0.34 -10.85
CA CYS A 71 2.97 -0.16 -11.90
C CYS A 71 4.36 -0.20 -11.26
N ALA A 72 5.05 -1.32 -11.39
CA ALA A 72 6.39 -1.52 -10.85
C ALA A 72 7.24 -2.32 -11.83
N ALA A 73 8.56 -2.15 -11.73
CA ALA A 73 9.57 -2.92 -12.44
C ALA A 73 10.58 -3.47 -11.45
N TYR A 74 11.02 -4.69 -11.67
CA TYR A 74 11.92 -5.43 -10.79
C TYR A 74 13.18 -5.83 -11.55
N ARG A 75 14.33 -5.70 -10.92
CA ARG A 75 15.56 -6.27 -11.49
C ARG A 75 15.52 -7.79 -11.35
N ARG A 76 15.54 -8.49 -12.47
CA ARG A 76 15.36 -9.94 -12.53
C ARG A 76 16.39 -10.67 -11.67
N GLU A 77 17.65 -10.31 -11.76
CA GLU A 77 18.75 -10.98 -11.04
C GLU A 77 18.51 -10.91 -9.53
N ILE A 78 18.17 -9.72 -9.00
CA ILE A 78 17.91 -9.53 -7.57
C ILE A 78 16.60 -10.20 -7.17
N TYR A 79 15.59 -10.16 -8.04
CA TYR A 79 14.31 -10.82 -7.78
C TYR A 79 14.46 -12.33 -7.63
N GLU A 80 15.25 -12.96 -8.52
CA GLU A 80 15.53 -14.39 -8.49
C GLU A 80 16.42 -14.76 -7.28
N GLU A 81 17.46 -13.97 -7.01
CA GLU A 81 18.36 -14.14 -5.85
C GLU A 81 17.58 -14.14 -4.53
N LEU A 82 16.66 -13.19 -4.38
CA LEU A 82 15.82 -13.07 -3.19
C LEU A 82 14.65 -14.08 -3.15
N GLY A 83 14.47 -14.92 -4.18
CA GLY A 83 13.40 -15.92 -4.28
C GLY A 83 12.02 -15.32 -4.59
N GLY A 84 11.97 -14.11 -5.13
CA GLY A 84 10.76 -13.45 -5.63
C GLY A 84 9.74 -13.06 -4.57
N PHE A 85 8.50 -12.93 -5.00
CA PHE A 85 7.38 -12.66 -4.09
C PHE A 85 7.10 -13.81 -3.13
N VAL A 86 6.59 -13.49 -1.95
CA VAL A 86 6.03 -14.47 -1.04
C VAL A 86 4.93 -15.28 -1.73
N ARG A 87 4.99 -16.61 -1.60
CA ARG A 87 4.06 -17.51 -2.31
C ARG A 87 2.64 -17.45 -1.78
N HIS A 88 2.48 -17.04 -0.53
CA HIS A 88 1.21 -17.02 0.17
C HIS A 88 1.06 -15.75 0.99
N THR A 89 0.25 -14.83 0.51
CA THR A 89 -0.24 -13.64 1.24
C THR A 89 -1.54 -13.18 0.61
N ILE A 90 -2.42 -12.58 1.40
CA ILE A 90 -3.68 -12.02 0.90
C ILE A 90 -3.50 -10.59 0.37
N PHE A 91 -2.41 -9.91 0.77
CA PHE A 91 -2.12 -8.51 0.46
C PHE A 91 -0.63 -8.21 0.68
N ASN A 92 -0.15 -7.04 0.22
CA ASN A 92 1.20 -6.51 0.49
C ASN A 92 2.37 -7.32 -0.09
N GLU A 93 2.19 -8.16 -1.09
CA GLU A 93 3.28 -8.91 -1.71
C GLU A 93 4.43 -8.01 -2.19
N ASP A 94 4.08 -6.80 -2.66
CA ASP A 94 5.02 -5.76 -3.11
C ASP A 94 5.81 -5.16 -1.94
N MET A 95 5.16 -4.81 -0.85
CA MET A 95 5.82 -4.28 0.35
C MET A 95 6.68 -5.34 1.05
N ILE A 96 6.22 -6.59 1.10
CA ILE A 96 6.97 -7.72 1.67
C ILE A 96 8.25 -7.95 0.86
N TYR A 97 8.16 -7.93 -0.47
CA TYR A 97 9.33 -8.02 -1.33
C TYR A 97 10.29 -6.83 -1.13
N ALA A 98 9.76 -5.60 -1.10
CA ALA A 98 10.57 -4.41 -0.89
C ALA A 98 11.28 -4.42 0.49
N ALA A 99 10.61 -4.92 1.54
CA ALA A 99 11.23 -5.10 2.86
C ALA A 99 12.39 -6.09 2.79
N LYS A 100 12.17 -7.27 2.19
CA LYS A 100 13.20 -8.28 1.99
C LYS A 100 14.39 -7.75 1.21
N ALA A 101 14.15 -6.95 0.16
CA ALA A 101 15.20 -6.33 -0.63
C ALA A 101 16.02 -5.32 0.20
N VAL A 102 15.36 -4.45 0.97
CA VAL A 102 16.02 -3.46 1.82
C VAL A 102 16.82 -4.13 2.95
N GLU A 103 16.29 -5.19 3.57
CA GLU A 103 16.99 -5.98 4.59
C GLU A 103 18.22 -6.70 4.03
N ALA A 104 18.19 -7.08 2.73
CA ALA A 104 19.32 -7.68 2.02
C ALA A 104 20.37 -6.64 1.53
N GLY A 105 20.17 -5.35 1.82
CA GLY A 105 21.10 -4.28 1.44
C GLY A 105 20.77 -3.57 0.12
N TYR A 106 19.68 -3.97 -0.53
CA TYR A 106 19.19 -3.32 -1.75
C TYR A 106 18.32 -2.09 -1.44
N SER A 107 17.86 -1.42 -2.49
CA SER A 107 17.05 -0.21 -2.41
C SER A 107 15.76 -0.34 -3.22
N ALA A 108 14.73 0.44 -2.84
CA ALA A 108 13.49 0.60 -3.60
C ALA A 108 13.39 2.04 -4.12
N ALA A 109 13.14 2.22 -5.41
CA ALA A 109 13.02 3.52 -6.04
C ALA A 109 11.55 3.90 -6.24
N TYR A 110 11.18 5.08 -5.80
CA TYR A 110 9.97 5.76 -6.20
C TYR A 110 10.27 6.67 -7.37
N ALA A 111 9.75 6.35 -8.55
CA ALA A 111 9.93 7.09 -9.80
C ALA A 111 8.75 8.04 -10.02
N ALA A 112 8.82 9.28 -9.52
CA ALA A 112 7.71 10.24 -9.59
C ALA A 112 7.38 10.70 -11.01
N ASP A 113 8.36 10.64 -11.93
CA ASP A 113 8.19 11.02 -13.34
C ASP A 113 7.55 9.90 -14.16
N ALA A 114 7.62 8.64 -13.71
CA ALA A 114 6.86 7.53 -14.25
C ALA A 114 5.43 7.59 -13.69
N GLN A 115 4.45 8.02 -14.50
CA GLN A 115 3.11 8.35 -14.03
C GLN A 115 2.04 7.44 -14.63
N VAL A 116 1.14 6.95 -13.76
CA VAL A 116 -0.06 6.20 -14.15
C VAL A 116 -1.30 6.81 -13.51
N VAL A 117 -2.40 6.87 -14.23
CA VAL A 117 -3.70 7.25 -13.69
C VAL A 117 -4.34 6.02 -13.06
N HIS A 118 -4.49 6.04 -11.72
CA HIS A 118 -5.08 4.95 -10.96
C HIS A 118 -5.61 5.42 -9.62
N SER A 119 -6.91 5.32 -9.43
CA SER A 119 -7.58 5.60 -8.16
C SER A 119 -8.90 4.81 -8.06
N HIS A 120 -9.47 4.79 -6.87
CA HIS A 120 -10.72 4.08 -6.60
C HIS A 120 -11.58 4.87 -5.62
N ASN A 121 -12.80 5.17 -6.01
CA ASN A 121 -13.82 5.72 -5.12
C ASN A 121 -14.52 4.58 -4.36
N TYR A 122 -13.82 3.97 -3.39
CA TYR A 122 -14.37 2.88 -2.61
C TYR A 122 -15.51 3.32 -1.69
N THR A 123 -16.57 2.52 -1.63
CA THR A 123 -17.61 2.63 -0.61
C THR A 123 -17.06 2.28 0.78
N ASN A 124 -17.78 2.64 1.84
CA ASN A 124 -17.39 2.32 3.22
C ASN A 124 -17.27 0.79 3.44
N GLY A 125 -18.16 -0.01 2.84
CA GLY A 125 -18.08 -1.47 2.88
C GLY A 125 -16.83 -2.02 2.19
N GLN A 126 -16.53 -1.52 0.98
CA GLN A 126 -15.31 -1.91 0.26
C GLN A 126 -14.04 -1.52 1.02
N GLN A 127 -14.04 -0.33 1.66
CA GLN A 127 -12.94 0.09 2.54
C GLN A 127 -12.77 -0.85 3.73
N PHE A 128 -13.86 -1.27 4.36
CA PHE A 128 -13.83 -2.23 5.47
C PHE A 128 -13.20 -3.56 5.03
N HIS A 129 -13.72 -4.19 3.96
CA HIS A 129 -13.25 -5.49 3.49
C HIS A 129 -11.77 -5.45 3.06
N ARG A 130 -11.38 -4.42 2.30
CA ARG A 130 -10.00 -4.23 1.87
C ARG A 130 -9.04 -4.07 3.06
N ASN A 131 -9.43 -3.29 4.06
CA ASN A 131 -8.59 -3.08 5.24
C ASN A 131 -8.60 -4.30 6.18
N PHE A 132 -9.66 -5.12 6.16
CA PHE A 132 -9.63 -6.43 6.83
C PHE A 132 -8.53 -7.31 6.22
N ASP A 133 -8.47 -7.44 4.90
CA ASP A 133 -7.44 -8.24 4.22
C ASP A 133 -6.03 -7.66 4.45
N LEU A 134 -5.89 -6.32 4.48
CA LEU A 134 -4.65 -5.65 4.86
C LEU A 134 -4.20 -6.02 6.28
N GLY A 135 -5.13 -6.01 7.23
CA GLY A 135 -4.87 -6.39 8.63
C GLY A 135 -4.45 -7.86 8.76
N VAL A 136 -5.10 -8.77 8.01
CA VAL A 136 -4.72 -10.19 7.92
C VAL A 136 -3.29 -10.33 7.44
N SER A 137 -2.94 -9.72 6.30
CA SER A 137 -1.58 -9.77 5.74
C SER A 137 -0.53 -9.27 6.74
N GLN A 138 -0.80 -8.16 7.45
CA GLN A 138 0.13 -7.66 8.47
C GLN A 138 0.25 -8.57 9.70
N ALA A 139 -0.81 -9.30 10.04
CA ALA A 139 -0.76 -10.29 11.14
C ALA A 139 -0.02 -11.58 10.76
N GLU A 140 0.06 -11.89 9.48
CA GLU A 140 0.78 -13.05 8.94
C GLU A 140 2.28 -12.77 8.73
N HIS A 141 2.67 -11.48 8.60
CA HIS A 141 4.05 -11.02 8.41
C HIS A 141 4.51 -10.09 9.55
N PRO A 142 4.51 -10.56 10.83
CA PRO A 142 4.88 -9.73 11.97
C PRO A 142 6.34 -9.30 11.94
N GLU A 143 7.22 -10.04 11.27
CA GLU A 143 8.63 -9.73 11.08
C GLU A 143 8.86 -8.34 10.47
N ILE A 144 7.94 -7.90 9.61
CA ILE A 144 7.99 -6.59 8.97
C ILE A 144 7.10 -5.58 9.70
N PHE A 145 5.81 -5.94 9.86
CA PHE A 145 4.78 -4.98 10.27
C PHE A 145 4.68 -4.77 11.79
N ALA A 146 5.30 -5.62 12.62
CA ALA A 146 5.39 -5.36 14.05
C ALA A 146 6.55 -4.43 14.38
N ALA A 147 7.68 -4.53 13.65
CA ALA A 147 8.82 -3.66 13.83
C ALA A 147 8.53 -2.21 13.37
N TYR A 148 7.73 -2.07 12.30
CA TYR A 148 7.41 -0.76 11.72
C TYR A 148 5.89 -0.57 11.58
N PRO A 149 5.17 -0.18 12.67
CA PRO A 149 3.71 -0.04 12.66
C PRO A 149 3.24 1.06 11.71
N SER A 150 2.18 0.78 10.95
CA SER A 150 1.58 1.71 9.96
C SER A 150 0.58 2.70 10.56
N GLU A 151 0.19 2.54 11.83
CA GLU A 151 -0.87 3.31 12.49
C GLU A 151 -0.53 4.79 12.64
N SER A 152 0.74 5.15 12.82
CA SER A 152 1.20 6.54 12.89
C SER A 152 0.95 7.28 11.57
N GLU A 153 1.23 6.64 10.45
CA GLU A 153 0.98 7.18 9.11
C GLU A 153 -0.52 7.37 8.84
N GLY A 154 -1.33 6.41 9.27
CA GLY A 154 -2.79 6.53 9.20
C GLY A 154 -3.33 7.74 9.98
N LYS A 155 -2.87 7.94 11.20
CA LYS A 155 -3.25 9.12 12.03
C LYS A 155 -2.80 10.43 11.39
N ARG A 156 -1.58 10.49 10.84
CA ARG A 156 -1.08 11.66 10.12
C ARG A 156 -1.95 11.99 8.93
N MET A 157 -2.28 11.00 8.10
CA MET A 157 -3.15 11.18 6.94
C MET A 157 -4.53 11.71 7.34
N VAL A 158 -5.16 11.17 8.41
CA VAL A 158 -6.47 11.66 8.90
C VAL A 158 -6.39 13.13 9.30
N LYS A 159 -5.34 13.54 10.02
CA LYS A 159 -5.11 14.93 10.39
C LYS A 159 -4.98 15.82 9.16
N ASP A 160 -4.11 15.43 8.23
CA ASP A 160 -3.78 16.23 7.04
C ASP A 160 -4.97 16.38 6.10
N VAL A 161 -5.75 15.30 5.85
CA VAL A 161 -7.01 15.36 5.08
C VAL A 161 -8.03 16.26 5.77
N THR A 162 -8.14 16.21 7.12
CA THR A 162 -9.04 17.08 7.86
C THR A 162 -8.71 18.55 7.66
N VAL A 163 -7.43 18.91 7.74
CA VAL A 163 -6.93 20.28 7.49
C VAL A 163 -7.20 20.67 6.03
N TYR A 164 -6.88 19.79 5.09
CA TYR A 164 -7.12 20.02 3.66
C TYR A 164 -8.60 20.34 3.36
N LEU A 165 -9.53 19.51 3.87
CA LEU A 165 -10.96 19.73 3.65
C LEU A 165 -11.47 21.03 4.26
N ARG A 166 -10.96 21.42 5.44
CA ARG A 166 -11.31 22.71 6.08
C ARG A 166 -10.79 23.90 5.28
N ASN A 167 -9.52 23.86 4.88
CA ASN A 167 -8.88 24.97 4.15
C ASN A 167 -9.47 25.19 2.76
N ASN A 168 -10.06 24.17 2.16
CA ASN A 168 -10.72 24.23 0.85
C ASN A 168 -12.24 24.39 0.94
N HIS A 169 -12.79 24.79 2.10
CA HIS A 169 -14.23 24.99 2.32
C HIS A 169 -15.11 23.75 2.04
N MET A 170 -14.54 22.52 2.20
CA MET A 170 -15.23 21.24 1.98
C MET A 170 -15.61 20.56 3.31
N SER A 171 -15.81 21.32 4.38
CA SER A 171 -16.09 20.78 5.73
C SER A 171 -17.34 19.92 5.82
N ALA A 172 -18.32 20.11 4.93
CA ALA A 172 -19.51 19.25 4.81
C ALA A 172 -19.15 17.78 4.50
N GLY A 173 -17.99 17.50 3.91
CA GLY A 173 -17.48 16.14 3.66
C GLY A 173 -16.86 15.45 4.86
N LEU A 174 -16.57 16.15 5.96
CA LEU A 174 -15.89 15.60 7.12
C LEU A 174 -16.63 14.43 7.80
N PRO A 175 -17.97 14.45 8.00
CA PRO A 175 -18.67 13.32 8.59
C PRO A 175 -18.51 12.05 7.75
N HIS A 176 -18.63 12.15 6.43
CA HIS A 176 -18.43 11.03 5.52
C HIS A 176 -16.98 10.51 5.57
N PHE A 177 -16.00 11.41 5.57
CA PHE A 177 -14.59 11.06 5.68
C PHE A 177 -14.28 10.32 7.00
N TYR A 178 -14.78 10.81 8.13
CA TYR A 178 -14.56 10.13 9.42
C TYR A 178 -15.24 8.76 9.48
N MET A 179 -16.45 8.62 8.91
CA MET A 179 -17.12 7.32 8.79
C MET A 179 -16.26 6.35 7.95
N GLN A 180 -15.70 6.81 6.84
CA GLN A 180 -14.80 6.01 6.01
C GLN A 180 -13.54 5.59 6.78
N CYS A 181 -12.94 6.50 7.57
CA CYS A 181 -11.80 6.20 8.43
C CYS A 181 -12.17 5.15 9.51
N ALA A 182 -13.34 5.27 10.10
CA ALA A 182 -13.83 4.29 11.09
C ALA A 182 -14.03 2.90 10.47
N CYS A 183 -14.62 2.81 9.27
CA CYS A 183 -14.74 1.54 8.55
C CYS A 183 -13.38 0.93 8.20
N LYS A 184 -12.42 1.73 7.70
CA LYS A 184 -11.04 1.28 7.45
C LYS A 184 -10.39 0.72 8.72
N TYR A 185 -10.47 1.46 9.81
CA TYR A 185 -9.83 1.09 11.06
C TYR A 185 -10.48 -0.14 11.71
N ALA A 186 -11.82 -0.24 11.67
CA ALA A 186 -12.52 -1.42 12.15
C ALA A 186 -12.15 -2.68 11.34
N GLY A 187 -12.14 -2.59 10.01
CA GLY A 187 -11.67 -3.67 9.15
C GLY A 187 -10.25 -4.10 9.51
N TYR A 188 -9.33 -3.14 9.58
CA TYR A 188 -7.93 -3.38 9.91
C TYR A 188 -7.74 -4.08 11.27
N LEU A 189 -8.39 -3.59 12.34
CA LEU A 189 -8.30 -4.20 13.67
C LEU A 189 -8.84 -5.63 13.70
N LEU A 190 -9.99 -5.86 13.05
CA LEU A 190 -10.56 -7.21 12.94
C LEU A 190 -9.64 -8.12 12.12
N GLY A 191 -9.04 -7.62 11.03
CA GLY A 191 -8.06 -8.35 10.23
C GLY A 191 -6.82 -8.70 11.04
N LYS A 192 -6.24 -7.78 11.78
CA LYS A 192 -5.08 -8.09 12.68
C LYS A 192 -5.39 -9.15 13.73
N ASN A 193 -6.65 -9.29 14.12
CA ASN A 193 -7.10 -10.27 15.11
C ASN A 193 -7.89 -11.44 14.50
N TYR A 194 -7.77 -11.68 13.19
CA TYR A 194 -8.60 -12.66 12.46
C TYR A 194 -8.57 -14.06 13.06
N ARG A 195 -7.44 -14.48 13.66
CA ARG A 195 -7.28 -15.79 14.30
C ARG A 195 -8.23 -15.99 15.49
N ARG A 196 -8.75 -14.90 16.10
CA ARG A 196 -9.72 -14.92 17.20
C ARG A 196 -11.17 -14.90 16.71
N LEU A 197 -11.40 -14.72 15.40
CA LEU A 197 -12.73 -14.63 14.83
C LEU A 197 -13.25 -16.00 14.38
N PRO A 198 -14.55 -16.28 14.53
CA PRO A 198 -15.16 -17.44 13.91
C PRO A 198 -14.96 -17.42 12.39
N LYS A 199 -14.68 -18.57 11.78
CA LYS A 199 -14.42 -18.71 10.33
C LYS A 199 -15.49 -18.06 9.46
N LYS A 200 -16.76 -18.15 9.84
CA LYS A 200 -17.87 -17.51 9.12
C LYS A 200 -17.72 -15.99 9.01
N TRP A 201 -17.14 -15.35 10.03
CA TRP A 201 -16.93 -13.90 10.05
C TRP A 201 -15.70 -13.52 9.21
N VAL A 202 -14.64 -14.29 9.26
CA VAL A 202 -13.47 -14.12 8.37
C VAL A 202 -13.92 -14.15 6.91
N LEU A 203 -14.73 -15.15 6.52
CA LEU A 203 -15.26 -15.28 5.16
C LEU A 203 -16.28 -14.20 4.78
N ALA A 204 -16.95 -13.59 5.76
CA ALA A 204 -17.85 -12.47 5.53
C ALA A 204 -17.09 -11.14 5.38
N PHE A 205 -15.94 -10.99 6.07
CA PHE A 205 -15.18 -9.75 6.11
C PHE A 205 -14.09 -9.65 5.03
N THR A 206 -13.61 -10.78 4.51
CA THR A 206 -12.61 -10.76 3.43
C THR A 206 -13.21 -10.35 2.09
N SER A 207 -12.44 -9.63 1.28
CA SER A 207 -12.71 -9.43 -0.16
C SER A 207 -12.21 -10.58 -1.01
N ASN A 208 -11.28 -11.41 -0.50
CA ASN A 208 -10.67 -12.52 -1.23
C ASN A 208 -11.01 -13.88 -0.60
N LYS A 209 -12.18 -14.42 -0.92
CA LYS A 209 -12.62 -15.73 -0.41
C LYS A 209 -11.80 -16.90 -0.93
N GLU A 210 -11.17 -16.77 -2.12
CA GLU A 210 -10.35 -17.84 -2.70
C GLU A 210 -9.07 -18.08 -1.90
N TYR A 211 -8.48 -17.02 -1.34
CA TYR A 211 -7.35 -17.14 -0.42
C TYR A 211 -7.62 -18.12 0.72
N TRP A 212 -8.80 -18.05 1.31
CA TRP A 212 -9.21 -18.90 2.44
C TRP A 212 -9.61 -20.33 2.05
N LYS A 213 -9.86 -20.59 0.75
CA LYS A 213 -10.12 -21.94 0.24
C LYS A 213 -8.84 -22.71 0.00
N GLN A 214 -7.79 -22.05 -0.47
CA GLN A 214 -6.48 -22.65 -0.75
C GLN A 214 -5.80 -23.12 0.56
N ASN A 215 -5.99 -22.39 1.66
CA ASN A 215 -5.48 -22.76 3.00
C ASN A 215 -6.11 -24.01 3.62
N ARG A 216 -7.06 -24.67 2.94
CA ARG A 216 -7.62 -25.95 3.45
C ARG A 216 -6.73 -27.16 3.26
N LYS A 217 -5.62 -27.06 2.53
CA LYS A 217 -4.73 -28.20 2.26
C LYS A 217 -3.56 -28.31 3.22
N ASP A 218 -3.34 -27.29 4.06
CA ASP A 218 -2.19 -27.20 4.96
C ASP A 218 -2.57 -27.12 6.46
N VAL A 219 -3.84 -27.49 6.81
CA VAL A 219 -4.32 -27.63 8.22
C VAL A 219 -4.99 -28.98 8.43
#